data_7bf49ad89b4dd5d8154251f8bb80caa1
#
_entry.id   7bf49ad89b4dd5d8154251f8bb80caa1
#
_cell.length_a   1.000
_cell.length_b   1.000
_cell.length_c   1.000
_cell.angle_alpha   90.00
_cell.angle_beta   90.00
_cell.angle_gamma   90.00
#
_symmetry.space_group_name_H-M   'P 1'
#
loop_
_entity.id
_entity.type
_entity.pdbx_description
1 polymer ?
#
loop_
_entity_poly.entity_id
_entity_poly.type
_entity_poly.pdbx_seq_one_letter_code
_entity_poly.pdbx_strand_id
1 'polypeptide(L)'
;MISSKIIGARWYSKGYEAEFGNLSTSDEFEYLSPRDAAGHGTHTSSTAAGDSIENASYKGLAAGLARGGAPSARLAVYKVCWATGDCSSADLLAAFDDAIYDGVDVLSLSLGSPPPRS
;
A
#
# COMPACT_ATOMS: atom_id res chain seq x y z
N MET A 1 -1.08 2.46 22.32
CA MET A 1 -0.77 1.07 21.91
C MET A 1 -0.16 1.14 20.52
N ILE A 2 1.10 0.78 20.35
CA ILE A 2 1.70 0.67 19.01
C ILE A 2 1.05 -0.55 18.38
N SER A 3 0.30 -0.36 17.30
CA SER A 3 -0.28 -1.48 16.57
C SER A 3 0.85 -2.38 16.06
N SER A 4 0.86 -3.64 16.48
CA SER A 4 1.79 -4.64 15.99
C SER A 4 1.38 -5.21 14.62
N LYS A 5 0.42 -4.56 13.95
CA LYS A 5 -0.13 -4.96 12.66
C LYS A 5 0.90 -4.90 11.54
N ILE A 6 1.58 -3.77 11.39
CA ILE A 6 2.64 -3.59 10.39
C ILE A 6 3.96 -4.02 11.01
N ILE A 7 4.56 -5.07 10.47
CA ILE A 7 5.82 -5.65 10.95
C ILE A 7 7.04 -5.23 10.14
N GLY A 8 6.84 -4.66 8.96
CA GLY A 8 7.90 -4.16 8.10
C GLY A 8 7.34 -3.25 7.01
N ALA A 9 8.20 -2.38 6.49
CA ALA A 9 7.83 -1.50 5.38
C ALA A 9 9.06 -1.14 4.55
N ARG A 10 8.92 -1.22 3.22
CA ARG A 10 9.92 -0.82 2.22
C ARG A 10 9.28 0.08 1.18
N TRP A 11 10.09 0.75 0.37
CA TRP A 11 9.65 1.56 -0.75
C TRP A 11 10.67 1.52 -1.89
N TYR A 12 10.21 1.71 -3.10
CA TYR A 12 10.99 1.56 -4.33
C TYR A 12 10.68 2.72 -5.26
N SER A 13 11.70 3.45 -5.70
CA SER A 13 11.56 4.60 -6.58
C SER A 13 12.50 4.60 -7.76
N LYS A 14 13.48 3.70 -7.79
CA LYS A 14 14.52 3.72 -8.83
C LYS A 14 13.97 3.48 -10.23
N GLY A 15 13.03 2.56 -10.35
CA GLY A 15 12.33 2.31 -11.60
C GLY A 15 11.46 3.49 -12.00
N TYR A 16 10.70 4.04 -11.04
CA TYR A 16 9.89 5.24 -11.26
C TYR A 16 10.75 6.41 -11.74
N GLU A 17 11.85 6.72 -11.05
CA GLU A 17 12.73 7.84 -11.40
C GLU A 17 13.38 7.67 -12.77
N ALA A 18 13.67 6.44 -13.19
CA ALA A 18 14.21 6.14 -14.51
C ALA A 18 13.17 6.30 -15.63
N GLU A 19 11.90 6.00 -15.35
CA GLU A 19 10.81 6.00 -16.34
C GLU A 19 10.09 7.36 -16.42
N PHE A 20 9.83 7.99 -15.28
CA PHE A 20 9.00 9.19 -15.17
C PHE A 20 9.76 10.44 -14.72
N GLY A 21 11.03 10.30 -14.31
CA GLY A 21 11.83 11.39 -13.74
C GLY A 21 11.79 11.44 -12.22
N ASN A 22 12.53 12.40 -11.65
CA ASN A 22 12.69 12.48 -10.19
C ASN A 22 11.35 12.68 -9.49
N LEU A 23 11.14 11.93 -8.43
CA LEU A 23 10.03 12.16 -7.50
C LEU A 23 10.18 13.56 -6.90
N SER A 24 9.27 14.45 -7.24
CA SER A 24 9.25 15.80 -6.70
C SER A 24 8.76 15.75 -5.25
N THR A 25 9.64 16.04 -4.32
CA THR A 25 9.28 16.23 -2.91
C THR A 25 8.71 17.61 -2.64
N SER A 26 8.63 18.46 -3.66
CA SER A 26 8.07 19.83 -3.56
C SER A 26 6.54 19.84 -3.56
N ASP A 27 5.91 18.78 -4.04
CA ASP A 27 4.46 18.60 -3.92
C ASP A 27 4.17 18.07 -2.51
N GLU A 28 3.40 18.81 -1.73
CA GLU A 28 3.04 18.53 -0.33
C GLU A 28 2.41 17.15 -0.11
N PHE A 29 2.13 16.41 -1.18
CA PHE A 29 1.35 15.16 -1.15
C PHE A 29 2.19 13.89 -1.28
N GLU A 30 3.52 13.97 -1.40
CA GLU A 30 4.35 12.77 -1.54
C GLU A 30 5.42 12.65 -0.46
N TYR A 31 5.70 11.40 -0.06
CA TYR A 31 6.73 11.07 0.92
C TYR A 31 7.73 10.09 0.31
N LEU A 32 9.02 10.45 0.30
CA LEU A 32 10.12 9.51 0.01
C LEU A 32 10.31 8.53 1.18
N SER A 33 9.30 7.73 1.41
CA SER A 33 9.22 6.77 2.51
C SER A 33 8.07 5.79 2.23
N PRO A 34 7.93 4.70 3.02
CA PRO A 34 6.81 3.77 2.87
C PRO A 34 5.43 4.37 3.23
N ARG A 35 5.37 5.63 3.66
CA ARG A 35 4.11 6.29 4.02
C ARG A 35 3.21 6.47 2.80
N ASP A 36 1.94 6.23 3.01
CA ASP A 36 0.90 6.43 2.01
C ASP A 36 0.47 7.90 1.97
N ALA A 37 0.67 8.55 0.82
CA ALA A 37 0.25 9.93 0.59
C ALA A 37 -1.12 9.99 -0.12
N ALA A 38 -1.48 8.97 -0.90
CA ALA A 38 -2.70 8.94 -1.70
C ALA A 38 -3.91 8.31 -0.97
N GLY A 39 -3.66 7.45 0.01
CA GLY A 39 -4.69 6.77 0.80
C GLY A 39 -5.15 5.42 0.23
N HIS A 40 -4.83 5.09 -1.02
CA HIS A 40 -5.24 3.82 -1.65
C HIS A 40 -4.62 2.61 -0.94
N GLY A 41 -3.32 2.63 -0.65
CA GLY A 41 -2.62 1.56 0.07
C GLY A 41 -3.16 1.34 1.47
N THR A 42 -3.48 2.41 2.19
CA THR A 42 -4.10 2.36 3.52
C THR A 42 -5.48 1.70 3.44
N HIS A 43 -6.30 2.08 2.46
CA HIS A 43 -7.62 1.51 2.26
C HIS A 43 -7.55 0.01 1.93
N THR A 44 -6.75 -0.39 0.94
CA THR A 44 -6.62 -1.80 0.55
C THR A 44 -6.04 -2.67 1.67
N SER A 45 -5.04 -2.17 2.39
CA SER A 45 -4.45 -2.86 3.54
C SER A 45 -5.45 -3.04 4.68
N SER A 46 -6.26 -2.03 4.98
CA SER A 46 -7.30 -2.12 6.00
C SER A 46 -8.42 -3.08 5.61
N THR A 47 -8.78 -3.12 4.32
CA THR A 47 -9.76 -4.07 3.79
C THR A 47 -9.24 -5.51 3.86
N ALA A 48 -7.96 -5.72 3.57
CA ALA A 48 -7.35 -7.04 3.63
C ALA A 48 -7.18 -7.55 5.08
N ALA A 49 -6.61 -6.73 5.96
CA ALA A 49 -6.13 -7.19 7.26
C ALA A 49 -6.32 -6.17 8.41
N GLY A 50 -7.23 -5.22 8.28
CA GLY A 50 -7.53 -4.27 9.37
C GLY A 50 -7.98 -4.97 10.65
N ASP A 51 -7.51 -4.48 11.80
CA ASP A 51 -7.94 -4.97 13.11
C ASP A 51 -9.46 -4.80 13.33
N SER A 52 -10.02 -5.61 14.20
CA SER A 52 -11.42 -5.49 14.59
C SER A 52 -11.63 -4.27 15.48
N ILE A 53 -12.51 -3.37 15.06
CA ILE A 53 -12.87 -2.15 15.79
C ILE A 53 -14.37 -2.15 16.05
N GLU A 54 -14.75 -2.17 17.32
CA GLU A 54 -16.14 -2.08 17.74
C GLU A 54 -16.66 -0.63 17.66
N ASN A 55 -17.96 -0.48 17.50
CA ASN A 55 -18.65 0.80 17.44
C ASN A 55 -18.14 1.73 16.31
N ALA A 56 -17.65 1.15 15.24
CA ALA A 56 -17.28 1.90 14.04
C ALA A 56 -18.56 2.39 13.34
N SER A 57 -18.49 3.62 12.81
CA SER A 57 -19.55 4.14 11.93
C SER A 57 -18.99 5.25 11.05
N TYR A 58 -19.59 5.46 9.89
CA TYR A 58 -19.33 6.61 9.04
C TYR A 58 -20.48 7.60 9.17
N LYS A 59 -20.25 8.69 9.90
CA LYS A 59 -21.26 9.74 10.15
C LYS A 59 -22.60 9.17 10.65
N GLY A 60 -22.56 8.17 11.52
CA GLY A 60 -23.75 7.48 12.06
C GLY A 60 -24.32 6.40 11.15
N LEU A 61 -23.79 6.20 9.95
CA LEU A 61 -24.18 5.12 9.05
C LEU A 61 -23.31 3.88 9.25
N ALA A 62 -23.85 2.72 8.92
CA ALA A 62 -23.18 1.42 9.00
C ALA A 62 -22.51 1.17 10.37
N ALA A 63 -23.21 1.55 11.45
CA ALA A 63 -22.72 1.35 12.80
C ALA A 63 -22.55 -0.14 13.12
N GLY A 64 -21.42 -0.52 13.70
CA GLY A 64 -21.15 -1.90 14.07
C GLY A 64 -19.67 -2.22 14.19
N LEU A 65 -19.33 -3.48 13.97
CA LEU A 65 -17.97 -3.98 13.94
C LEU A 65 -17.36 -3.73 12.56
N ALA A 66 -16.25 -2.99 12.50
CA ALA A 66 -15.41 -2.90 11.30
C ALA A 66 -14.17 -3.80 11.45
N ARG A 67 -13.84 -4.55 10.39
CA ARG A 67 -12.64 -5.39 10.34
C ARG A 67 -12.23 -5.70 8.91
N GLY A 68 -10.97 -6.02 8.70
CA GLY A 68 -10.50 -6.59 7.44
C GLY A 68 -10.90 -8.05 7.25
N GLY A 69 -10.62 -8.59 6.07
CA GLY A 69 -10.88 -10.00 5.76
C GLY A 69 -10.12 -10.97 6.66
N ALA A 70 -8.88 -10.64 6.99
CA ALA A 70 -8.00 -11.42 7.87
C ALA A 70 -7.47 -10.56 9.03
N PRO A 71 -8.30 -10.24 10.04
CA PRO A 71 -7.94 -9.24 11.05
C PRO A 71 -6.77 -9.65 11.96
N SER A 72 -6.43 -10.92 12.01
CA SER A 72 -5.27 -11.43 12.77
C SER A 72 -3.98 -11.48 11.95
N ALA A 73 -4.04 -11.25 10.64
CA ALA A 73 -2.84 -11.25 9.80
C ALA A 73 -1.94 -10.04 10.12
N ARG A 74 -0.62 -10.24 9.96
CA ARG A 74 0.38 -9.18 10.00
C ARG A 74 0.61 -8.63 8.60
N LEU A 75 1.04 -7.38 8.51
CA LEU A 75 1.29 -6.70 7.25
C LEU A 75 2.77 -6.35 7.11
N ALA A 76 3.35 -6.70 5.97
CA ALA A 76 4.57 -6.10 5.44
C ALA A 76 4.19 -5.22 4.25
N VAL A 77 4.70 -4.00 4.20
CA VAL A 77 4.32 -3.01 3.18
C VAL A 77 5.47 -2.80 2.21
N TYR A 78 5.16 -2.86 0.91
CA TYR A 78 6.10 -2.63 -0.19
C TYR A 78 5.50 -1.54 -1.10
N LYS A 79 5.89 -0.29 -0.88
CA LYS A 79 5.38 0.84 -1.67
C LYS A 79 6.09 0.90 -3.01
N VAL A 80 5.34 0.78 -4.10
CA VAL A 80 5.82 0.79 -5.49
C VAL A 80 5.12 1.82 -6.36
N CYS A 81 4.04 2.44 -5.85
CA CYS A 81 3.28 3.47 -6.54
C CYS A 81 3.35 4.79 -5.78
N TRP A 82 3.22 5.88 -6.51
CA TRP A 82 3.44 7.22 -6.01
C TRP A 82 2.18 8.08 -6.15
N ALA A 83 2.15 9.24 -5.52
CA ALA A 83 0.95 10.08 -5.47
C ALA A 83 0.45 10.52 -6.86
N THR A 84 1.32 10.52 -7.87
CA THR A 84 0.97 10.73 -9.29
C THR A 84 0.02 9.67 -9.85
N GLY A 85 -0.07 8.52 -9.18
CA GLY A 85 -0.80 7.34 -9.65
C GLY A 85 0.06 6.37 -10.46
N ASP A 86 1.31 6.72 -10.76
CA ASP A 86 2.19 5.90 -11.57
C ASP A 86 2.96 4.88 -10.73
N CYS A 87 3.20 3.71 -11.32
CA CYS A 87 3.92 2.59 -10.73
C CYS A 87 4.85 2.01 -11.80
N SER A 88 6.16 1.96 -11.52
CA SER A 88 7.10 1.33 -12.43
C SER A 88 7.10 -0.19 -12.29
N SER A 89 7.09 -0.88 -13.42
CA SER A 89 7.20 -2.35 -13.46
C SER A 89 8.51 -2.86 -12.85
N ALA A 90 9.59 -2.11 -12.98
CA ALA A 90 10.88 -2.46 -12.40
C ALA A 90 10.84 -2.44 -10.86
N ASP A 91 10.22 -1.40 -10.29
CA ASP A 91 10.02 -1.29 -8.84
C ASP A 91 9.08 -2.39 -8.32
N LEU A 92 8.04 -2.73 -9.10
CA LEU A 92 7.11 -3.80 -8.75
C LEU A 92 7.82 -5.17 -8.70
N LEU A 93 8.66 -5.48 -9.69
CA LEU A 93 9.43 -6.72 -9.71
C LEU A 93 10.42 -6.80 -8.55
N ALA A 94 11.12 -5.70 -8.24
CA ALA A 94 12.01 -5.65 -7.09
C ALA A 94 11.27 -5.87 -5.76
N ALA A 95 10.06 -5.31 -5.64
CA ALA A 95 9.21 -5.52 -4.46
C ALA A 95 8.74 -6.97 -4.33
N PHE A 96 8.42 -7.66 -5.43
CA PHE A 96 8.09 -9.09 -5.42
C PHE A 96 9.27 -9.93 -4.97
N ASP A 97 10.47 -9.68 -5.50
CA ASP A 97 11.67 -10.41 -5.12
C ASP A 97 11.94 -10.27 -3.62
N ASP A 98 11.87 -9.05 -3.09
CA ASP A 98 12.05 -8.79 -1.67
C ASP A 98 10.94 -9.43 -0.81
N ALA A 99 9.68 -9.37 -1.24
CA ALA A 99 8.56 -9.98 -0.52
C ALA A 99 8.71 -11.52 -0.43
N ILE A 100 9.15 -12.15 -1.51
CA ILE A 100 9.45 -13.60 -1.53
C ILE A 100 10.63 -13.92 -0.62
N TYR A 101 11.68 -13.12 -0.67
CA TYR A 101 12.86 -13.28 0.18
C TYR A 101 12.53 -13.09 1.67
N ASP A 102 11.70 -12.11 1.99
CA ASP A 102 11.24 -11.84 3.36
C ASP A 102 10.28 -12.94 3.89
N GLY A 103 9.78 -13.81 3.01
CA GLY A 103 8.98 -14.97 3.38
C GLY A 103 7.51 -14.65 3.67
N VAL A 104 6.91 -13.70 2.94
CA VAL A 104 5.48 -13.42 3.07
C VAL A 104 4.65 -14.61 2.56
N ASP A 105 3.55 -14.91 3.25
CA ASP A 105 2.69 -16.05 2.89
C ASP A 105 1.73 -15.71 1.74
N VAL A 106 1.28 -14.46 1.66
CA VAL A 106 0.30 -13.99 0.67
C VAL A 106 0.67 -12.60 0.19
N LEU A 107 0.66 -12.41 -1.13
CA LEU A 107 0.79 -11.09 -1.75
C LEU A 107 -0.61 -10.53 -2.04
N SER A 108 -0.87 -9.31 -1.54
CA SER A 108 -2.07 -8.54 -1.85
C SER A 108 -1.70 -7.39 -2.78
N LEU A 109 -2.17 -7.47 -4.01
CA LEU A 109 -1.84 -6.52 -5.07
C LEU A 109 -3.13 -5.96 -5.68
N SER A 110 -3.32 -4.65 -5.59
CA SER A 110 -4.46 -3.93 -6.16
C SER A 110 -3.96 -2.86 -7.12
N LEU A 111 -3.26 -3.29 -8.15
CA LEU A 111 -2.67 -2.44 -9.19
C LEU A 111 -3.14 -2.89 -10.55
N GLY A 112 -3.20 -1.94 -11.50
CA GLY A 112 -3.53 -2.24 -12.88
C GLY A 112 -3.20 -1.06 -13.78
N SER A 113 -2.89 -1.35 -15.03
CA SER A 113 -2.76 -0.33 -16.08
C SER A 113 -4.05 -0.26 -16.88
N PRO A 114 -4.40 0.91 -17.45
CA PRO A 114 -5.44 0.98 -18.46
C PRO A 114 -5.13 -0.01 -19.59
N PRO A 115 -6.15 -0.63 -20.21
CA PRO A 115 -5.92 -1.49 -21.35
C PRO A 115 -5.24 -0.68 -22.48
N PRO A 116 -4.35 -1.32 -23.26
CA PRO A 116 -3.74 -0.62 -24.39
C PRO A 116 -4.84 -0.10 -25.31
N ARG A 117 -4.72 1.17 -25.70
CA ARG A 117 -5.64 1.74 -26.69
C ARG A 117 -5.42 1.05 -28.02
N SER A 118 -6.46 0.40 -28.52
CA SER A 118 -6.49 -0.19 -29.87
C SER A 118 -6.47 0.87 -30.95
#